data_827b4d30d93d20164cd66b5592433172
#
_entry.id   827b4d30d93d20164cd66b5592433172
#
_cell.length_a   1.000
_cell.length_b   1.000
_cell.length_c   1.000
_cell.angle_alpha   90.00
_cell.angle_beta   90.00
_cell.angle_gamma   90.00
#
_symmetry.space_group_name_H-M   'P 1'
#
loop_
_entity.id
_entity.type
_entity.pdbx_description
1 polymer ?
#
loop_
_entity_poly.entity_id
_entity_poly.type
_entity_poly.pdbx_seq_one_letter_code
_entity_poly.pdbx_strand_id
1 'polypeptide(L)'
;RGIGNGISLIIFAGIVAGLPDALFQTIALVENEQLLPIDLLMIVAIATGVTATIVFFERAQRRIPITYAKRMVGRTMFGGQRSHLPLRVNMAGVIPPIFTSSLLMFPMTLANLGVPGMTWLNNHLQPSGPNAWIYLVVFAGLTIFFCFFYTAVTIQPVDMAENLKKQNAFIPQVRPGKATADYIDRVLTRITVGGAAYVAAVCTVPTLLQSEFQVPFYFGGTSLMIVVGVALDTAQQVESHLITRHYEGLTGPTGPRIRARRS
;
A
#
# COMPACT_ATOMS: atom_id res chain seq x y z
N ARG A 1 6.38 19.75 -11.37
CA ARG A 1 5.58 18.61 -10.85
C ARG A 1 6.00 18.39 -9.41
N GLY A 2 5.03 18.41 -8.45
CA GLY A 2 5.30 18.22 -7.02
C GLY A 2 5.68 16.78 -6.68
N ILE A 3 6.25 16.59 -5.49
CA ILE A 3 6.60 15.27 -4.93
C ILE A 3 5.36 14.77 -4.17
N GLY A 4 4.93 13.53 -4.43
CA GLY A 4 3.84 12.88 -3.74
C GLY A 4 2.44 13.12 -4.30
N ASN A 5 1.49 12.32 -3.80
CA ASN A 5 0.07 12.53 -4.05
C ASN A 5 -0.48 13.46 -2.96
N GLY A 6 -0.98 14.65 -3.34
CA GLY A 6 -1.46 15.66 -2.40
C GLY A 6 -2.55 15.14 -1.44
N ILE A 7 -3.47 14.30 -1.94
CA ILE A 7 -4.53 13.71 -1.11
C ILE A 7 -3.94 12.80 -0.03
N SER A 8 -3.00 11.95 -0.39
CA SER A 8 -2.34 11.05 0.55
C SER A 8 -1.56 11.81 1.61
N LEU A 9 -0.89 12.92 1.23
CA LEU A 9 -0.16 13.77 2.17
C LEU A 9 -1.09 14.51 3.14
N ILE A 10 -2.26 14.97 2.70
CA ILE A 10 -3.25 15.61 3.58
C ILE A 10 -3.77 14.61 4.61
N ILE A 11 -4.12 13.40 4.18
CA ILE A 11 -4.58 12.33 5.09
C ILE A 11 -3.47 11.96 6.08
N PHE A 12 -2.23 11.81 5.60
CA PHE A 12 -1.06 11.57 6.44
C PHE A 12 -0.87 12.67 7.50
N ALA A 13 -0.92 13.94 7.09
CA ALA A 13 -0.77 15.07 8.00
C ALA A 13 -1.88 15.09 9.08
N GLY A 14 -3.13 14.78 8.69
CA GLY A 14 -4.26 14.70 9.62
C GLY A 14 -4.07 13.60 10.69
N ILE A 15 -3.56 12.43 10.27
CA ILE A 15 -3.28 11.32 11.20
C ILE A 15 -2.11 11.68 12.13
N VAL A 16 -1.02 12.22 11.58
CA VAL A 16 0.17 12.61 12.35
C VAL A 16 -0.14 13.72 13.36
N ALA A 17 -1.03 14.66 13.01
CA ALA A 17 -1.46 15.71 13.92
C ALA A 17 -2.20 15.17 15.16
N GLY A 18 -2.85 14.01 15.07
CA GLY A 18 -3.50 13.34 16.21
C GLY A 18 -2.54 12.51 17.09
N LEU A 19 -1.28 12.29 16.65
CA LEU A 19 -0.28 11.51 17.38
C LEU A 19 0.04 12.07 18.78
N PRO A 20 0.33 13.38 18.96
CA PRO A 20 0.64 13.93 20.26
C PRO A 20 -0.49 13.71 21.27
N ASP A 21 -1.75 13.97 20.86
CA ASP A 21 -2.90 13.79 21.74
C ASP A 21 -3.07 12.33 22.17
N ALA A 22 -2.87 11.38 21.25
CA ALA A 22 -2.92 9.96 21.56
C ALA A 22 -1.82 9.55 22.56
N LEU A 23 -0.63 10.08 22.44
CA LEU A 23 0.47 9.84 23.38
C LEU A 23 0.14 10.40 24.78
N PHE A 24 -0.35 11.65 24.87
CA PHE A 24 -0.75 12.25 26.13
C PHE A 24 -1.86 11.47 26.82
N GLN A 25 -2.89 11.02 26.07
CA GLN A 25 -3.97 10.19 26.61
C GLN A 25 -3.43 8.85 27.11
N THR A 26 -2.52 8.21 26.40
CA THR A 26 -1.93 6.93 26.81
C THR A 26 -1.12 7.08 28.10
N ILE A 27 -0.33 8.17 28.23
CA ILE A 27 0.41 8.47 29.47
C ILE A 27 -0.55 8.70 30.63
N ALA A 28 -1.61 9.48 30.42
CA ALA A 28 -2.62 9.74 31.45
C ALA A 28 -3.34 8.45 31.93
N LEU A 29 -3.56 7.48 31.03
CA LEU A 29 -4.11 6.18 31.42
C LEU A 29 -3.17 5.34 32.27
N VAL A 30 -1.86 5.46 32.03
CA VAL A 30 -0.84 4.80 32.89
C VAL A 30 -0.76 5.49 34.23
N GLU A 31 -0.79 6.83 34.28
CA GLU A 31 -0.77 7.61 35.53
C GLU A 31 -2.01 7.37 36.40
N ASN A 32 -3.17 7.13 35.77
CA ASN A 32 -4.41 6.81 36.47
C ASN A 32 -4.56 5.31 36.84
N GLU A 33 -3.49 4.52 36.73
CA GLU A 33 -3.46 3.08 37.04
C GLU A 33 -4.48 2.23 36.23
N GLN A 34 -5.03 2.76 35.13
CA GLN A 34 -5.96 2.03 34.26
C GLN A 34 -5.23 1.09 33.29
N LEU A 35 -3.94 1.33 33.07
CA LEU A 35 -3.07 0.49 32.27
C LEU A 35 -1.83 0.09 33.09
N LEU A 36 -1.53 -1.19 33.10
CA LEU A 36 -0.29 -1.69 33.67
C LEU A 36 0.90 -1.31 32.75
N PRO A 37 2.08 -1.04 33.33
CA PRO A 37 3.29 -0.77 32.53
C PRO A 37 3.62 -1.90 31.54
N ILE A 38 3.25 -3.13 31.83
CA ILE A 38 3.44 -4.29 30.95
C ILE A 38 2.54 -4.20 29.72
N ASP A 39 1.30 -3.66 29.85
CA ASP A 39 0.38 -3.50 28.74
C ASP A 39 0.91 -2.43 27.77
N LEU A 40 1.49 -1.35 28.29
CA LEU A 40 2.13 -0.34 27.46
C LEU A 40 3.29 -0.93 26.66
N LEU A 41 4.12 -1.78 27.27
CA LEU A 41 5.22 -2.45 26.58
C LEU A 41 4.70 -3.39 25.49
N MET A 42 3.65 -4.15 25.76
CA MET A 42 2.98 -5.01 24.76
C MET A 42 2.44 -4.19 23.58
N ILE A 43 1.79 -3.08 23.85
CA ILE A 43 1.23 -2.19 22.83
C ILE A 43 2.33 -1.67 21.90
N VAL A 44 3.43 -1.17 22.46
CA VAL A 44 4.58 -0.67 21.69
C VAL A 44 5.22 -1.80 20.87
N ALA A 45 5.35 -2.98 21.44
CA ALA A 45 5.90 -4.16 20.74
C ALA A 45 5.01 -4.55 19.54
N ILE A 46 3.69 -4.58 19.73
CA ILE A 46 2.75 -4.93 18.67
C ILE A 46 2.72 -3.84 17.60
N ALA A 47 2.66 -2.55 17.97
CA ALA A 47 2.71 -1.44 17.03
C ALA A 47 3.98 -1.48 16.17
N THR A 48 5.12 -1.77 16.79
CA THR A 48 6.39 -1.95 16.08
C THR A 48 6.36 -3.16 15.15
N GLY A 49 5.82 -4.28 15.61
CA GLY A 49 5.67 -5.50 14.80
C GLY A 49 4.75 -5.31 13.59
N VAL A 50 3.61 -4.64 13.80
CA VAL A 50 2.69 -4.28 12.71
C VAL A 50 3.36 -3.34 11.71
N THR A 51 4.05 -2.29 12.19
CA THR A 51 4.79 -1.36 11.33
C THR A 51 5.86 -2.08 10.52
N ALA A 52 6.65 -2.95 11.13
CA ALA A 52 7.66 -3.75 10.44
C ALA A 52 7.04 -4.65 9.36
N THR A 53 5.89 -5.26 9.65
CA THR A 53 5.13 -6.07 8.71
C THR A 53 4.65 -5.24 7.52
N ILE A 54 4.12 -4.03 7.76
CA ILE A 54 3.69 -3.11 6.71
C ILE A 54 4.87 -2.76 5.80
N VAL A 55 6.00 -2.35 6.38
CA VAL A 55 7.21 -2.00 5.61
C VAL A 55 7.70 -3.16 4.76
N PHE A 56 7.67 -4.37 5.31
CA PHE A 56 8.08 -5.58 4.59
C PHE A 56 7.19 -5.83 3.37
N PHE A 57 5.87 -5.82 3.53
CA PHE A 57 4.93 -6.10 2.44
C PHE A 57 4.84 -4.97 1.41
N GLU A 58 4.93 -3.70 1.83
CA GLU A 58 4.94 -2.55 0.91
C GLU A 58 6.19 -2.51 0.03
N ARG A 59 7.33 -2.99 0.54
CA ARG A 59 8.56 -3.15 -0.23
C ARG A 59 8.60 -4.43 -1.06
N ALA A 60 7.76 -5.40 -0.74
CA ALA A 60 7.74 -6.69 -1.42
C ALA A 60 7.25 -6.54 -2.87
N GLN A 61 8.04 -7.02 -3.82
CA GLN A 61 7.70 -7.00 -5.23
C GLN A 61 8.08 -8.33 -5.91
N ARG A 62 7.20 -8.81 -6.78
CA ARG A 62 7.51 -9.94 -7.66
C ARG A 62 8.11 -9.41 -8.95
N ARG A 63 9.32 -9.81 -9.25
CA ARG A 63 10.04 -9.44 -10.47
C ARG A 63 9.81 -10.49 -11.54
N ILE A 64 9.10 -10.12 -12.62
CA ILE A 64 8.93 -10.98 -13.80
C ILE A 64 10.08 -10.70 -14.77
N PRO A 65 10.88 -11.69 -15.17
CA PRO A 65 11.96 -11.48 -16.13
C PRO A 65 11.41 -11.14 -17.50
N ILE A 66 11.96 -10.08 -18.12
CA ILE A 66 11.63 -9.63 -19.46
C ILE A 66 12.90 -9.62 -20.27
N THR A 67 12.83 -10.05 -21.51
CA THR A 67 13.94 -10.03 -22.46
C THR A 67 13.57 -9.11 -23.63
N TYR A 68 14.44 -8.18 -23.97
CA TYR A 68 14.30 -7.36 -25.17
C TYR A 68 14.86 -8.10 -26.38
N ALA A 69 14.17 -7.98 -27.52
CA ALA A 69 14.63 -8.57 -28.77
C ALA A 69 15.97 -7.95 -29.18
N LYS A 70 16.89 -8.79 -29.63
CA LYS A 70 18.15 -8.32 -30.18
C LYS A 70 17.91 -7.60 -31.49
N ARG A 71 18.46 -6.41 -31.68
CA ARG A 71 18.36 -5.60 -32.90
C ARG A 71 19.76 -5.45 -33.52
N MET A 72 19.89 -5.87 -34.75
CA MET A 72 21.11 -5.56 -35.51
C MET A 72 21.00 -4.15 -36.11
N VAL A 73 21.95 -3.29 -35.80
CA VAL A 73 22.11 -1.97 -36.42
C VAL A 73 23.49 -1.96 -37.04
N GLY A 74 23.56 -2.18 -38.37
CA GLY A 74 24.80 -2.35 -39.08
C GLY A 74 25.55 -3.63 -38.68
N ARG A 75 26.82 -3.51 -38.33
CA ARG A 75 27.70 -4.63 -37.88
C ARG A 75 27.65 -4.90 -36.40
N THR A 76 26.98 -4.06 -35.61
CA THR A 76 26.89 -4.18 -34.15
C THR A 76 25.53 -4.73 -33.71
N MET A 77 25.54 -5.76 -32.84
CA MET A 77 24.36 -6.29 -32.17
C MET A 77 24.03 -5.42 -30.97
N PHE A 78 22.93 -4.70 -31.05
CA PHE A 78 22.35 -4.01 -29.89
C PHE A 78 21.15 -4.80 -29.38
N GLY A 79 21.06 -5.00 -28.07
CA GLY A 79 19.90 -5.62 -27.41
C GLY A 79 20.25 -6.94 -26.72
N GLY A 80 19.24 -7.62 -26.22
CA GLY A 80 19.38 -8.79 -25.36
C GLY A 80 19.56 -8.46 -23.88
N GLN A 81 19.33 -7.19 -23.49
CA GLN A 81 19.31 -6.83 -22.07
C GLN A 81 18.15 -7.54 -21.39
N ARG A 82 18.45 -8.19 -20.29
CA ARG A 82 17.44 -8.75 -19.40
C ARG A 82 17.01 -7.65 -18.44
N SER A 83 15.73 -7.40 -18.39
CA SER A 83 15.10 -6.48 -17.46
C SER A 83 14.05 -7.25 -16.65
N HIS A 84 13.44 -6.59 -15.69
CA HIS A 84 12.40 -7.18 -14.85
C HIS A 84 11.22 -6.23 -14.78
N LEU A 85 10.00 -6.78 -14.89
CA LEU A 85 8.77 -6.08 -14.60
C LEU A 85 8.48 -6.22 -13.10
N PRO A 86 8.61 -5.14 -12.30
CA PRO A 86 8.30 -5.20 -10.89
C PRO A 86 6.78 -5.13 -10.69
N LEU A 87 6.18 -6.15 -10.06
CA LEU A 87 4.81 -6.15 -9.60
C LEU A 87 4.81 -6.07 -8.07
N ARG A 88 4.27 -5.02 -7.49
CA ARG A 88 4.15 -4.87 -6.04
C ARG A 88 3.18 -5.92 -5.49
N VAL A 89 3.41 -6.43 -4.30
CA VAL A 89 2.49 -7.38 -3.63
C VAL A 89 1.19 -6.67 -3.26
N ASN A 90 1.30 -5.44 -2.75
CA ASN A 90 0.14 -4.59 -2.51
C ASN A 90 -0.01 -3.59 -3.66
N MET A 91 -0.74 -4.00 -4.71
CA MET A 91 -1.04 -3.14 -5.87
C MET A 91 -2.13 -2.12 -5.57
N ALA A 92 -3.06 -2.48 -4.70
CA ALA A 92 -4.18 -1.63 -4.32
C ALA A 92 -3.77 -0.51 -3.34
N GLY A 93 -2.62 -0.65 -2.67
CA GLY A 93 -2.13 0.32 -1.69
C GLY A 93 -3.02 0.44 -0.47
N VAL A 94 -3.20 1.66 0.00
CA VAL A 94 -4.00 1.99 1.20
C VAL A 94 -5.46 2.35 0.89
N ILE A 95 -5.84 2.36 -0.38
CA ILE A 95 -7.17 2.80 -0.83
C ILE A 95 -8.30 1.86 -0.39
N PRO A 96 -8.19 0.52 -0.51
CA PRO A 96 -9.27 -0.39 -0.12
C PRO A 96 -9.70 -0.29 1.34
N PRO A 97 -8.80 -0.24 2.33
CA PRO A 97 -9.19 -0.02 3.72
C PRO A 97 -9.90 1.31 3.96
N ILE A 98 -9.54 2.38 3.24
CA ILE A 98 -10.21 3.68 3.34
C ILE A 98 -11.66 3.57 2.85
N PHE A 99 -11.90 2.94 1.71
CA PHE A 99 -13.25 2.71 1.20
C PHE A 99 -14.08 1.84 2.15
N THR A 100 -13.48 0.78 2.68
CA THR A 100 -14.13 -0.11 3.66
C THR A 100 -14.54 0.65 4.91
N SER A 101 -13.63 1.45 5.47
CA SER A 101 -13.92 2.27 6.66
C SER A 101 -15.05 3.27 6.39
N SER A 102 -14.99 3.97 5.26
CA SER A 102 -16.01 4.94 4.85
C SER A 102 -17.37 4.28 4.67
N LEU A 103 -17.41 3.10 4.06
CA LEU A 103 -18.66 2.36 3.86
C LEU A 103 -19.26 1.88 5.19
N LEU A 104 -18.44 1.45 6.14
CA LEU A 104 -18.91 1.02 7.45
C LEU A 104 -19.30 2.19 8.37
N MET A 105 -18.74 3.39 8.15
CA MET A 105 -19.18 4.60 8.86
C MET A 105 -20.55 5.10 8.39
N PHE A 106 -20.99 4.77 7.18
CA PHE A 106 -22.25 5.24 6.61
C PHE A 106 -23.50 4.82 7.41
N PRO A 107 -23.68 3.53 7.80
CA PRO A 107 -24.78 3.13 8.67
C PRO A 107 -24.79 3.84 10.03
N MET A 108 -23.60 4.07 10.62
CA MET A 108 -23.44 4.79 11.86
C MET A 108 -23.95 6.24 11.77
N THR A 109 -23.59 6.91 10.67
CA THR A 109 -24.04 8.27 10.39
C THR A 109 -25.57 8.34 10.23
N LEU A 110 -26.17 7.39 9.51
CA LEU A 110 -27.62 7.29 9.33
C LEU A 110 -28.36 6.96 10.63
N ALA A 111 -27.77 6.13 11.49
CA ALA A 111 -28.32 5.83 12.81
C ALA A 111 -28.38 7.08 13.70
N ASN A 112 -27.33 7.93 13.64
CA ASN A 112 -27.27 9.20 14.36
C ASN A 112 -28.31 10.22 13.83
N LEU A 113 -28.73 10.11 12.59
CA LEU A 113 -29.81 10.92 11.99
C LEU A 113 -31.23 10.37 12.31
N GLY A 114 -31.33 9.29 13.09
CA GLY A 114 -32.60 8.72 13.51
C GLY A 114 -33.33 7.88 12.46
N VAL A 115 -32.64 7.38 11.45
CA VAL A 115 -33.25 6.53 10.41
C VAL A 115 -33.65 5.18 11.00
N PRO A 116 -34.96 4.77 10.92
CA PRO A 116 -35.42 3.50 11.48
C PRO A 116 -34.68 2.32 10.93
N GLY A 117 -34.28 1.37 11.79
CA GLY A 117 -33.54 0.17 11.42
C GLY A 117 -32.04 0.32 11.37
N MET A 118 -31.49 1.54 11.22
CA MET A 118 -30.03 1.76 11.20
C MET A 118 -29.39 1.63 12.58
N THR A 119 -30.15 1.86 13.63
CA THR A 119 -29.71 1.62 15.03
C THR A 119 -29.41 0.13 15.29
N TRP A 120 -30.23 -0.77 14.76
CA TRP A 120 -29.99 -2.20 14.84
C TRP A 120 -28.66 -2.58 14.11
N LEU A 121 -28.48 -2.07 12.91
CA LEU A 121 -27.28 -2.32 12.11
C LEU A 121 -26.03 -1.74 12.79
N ASN A 122 -26.14 -0.51 13.31
CA ASN A 122 -25.04 0.14 14.03
C ASN A 122 -24.62 -0.67 15.28
N ASN A 123 -25.57 -1.19 16.06
CA ASN A 123 -25.28 -1.98 17.25
C ASN A 123 -24.52 -3.28 16.93
N HIS A 124 -24.71 -3.85 15.72
CA HIS A 124 -24.02 -5.04 15.26
C HIS A 124 -22.69 -4.76 14.53
N LEU A 125 -22.54 -3.57 13.96
CA LEU A 125 -21.35 -3.15 13.23
C LEU A 125 -20.45 -2.19 14.06
N GLN A 126 -20.60 -2.18 15.38
CA GLN A 126 -19.77 -1.38 16.26
C GLN A 126 -18.48 -2.12 16.62
N PRO A 127 -17.28 -1.50 16.40
CA PRO A 127 -16.00 -2.18 16.64
C PRO A 127 -15.75 -2.52 18.13
N SER A 128 -16.39 -1.77 19.05
CA SER A 128 -16.26 -1.97 20.52
C SER A 128 -17.51 -2.57 21.15
N GLY A 129 -18.43 -3.14 20.37
CA GLY A 129 -19.67 -3.73 20.86
C GLY A 129 -19.54 -5.21 21.20
N PRO A 130 -20.60 -5.81 21.80
CA PRO A 130 -20.63 -7.24 22.14
C PRO A 130 -20.48 -8.16 20.91
N ASN A 131 -20.73 -7.64 19.72
CA ASN A 131 -20.61 -8.36 18.45
C ASN A 131 -19.43 -7.86 17.60
N ALA A 132 -18.35 -7.40 18.21
CA ALA A 132 -17.15 -6.90 17.52
C ALA A 132 -16.59 -7.86 16.46
N TRP A 133 -16.75 -9.18 16.67
CA TRP A 133 -16.33 -10.18 15.68
C TRP A 133 -17.07 -10.06 14.33
N ILE A 134 -18.35 -9.65 14.33
CA ILE A 134 -19.13 -9.42 13.10
C ILE A 134 -18.53 -8.26 12.34
N TYR A 135 -18.23 -7.16 13.05
CA TYR A 135 -17.54 -6.02 12.45
C TYR A 135 -16.21 -6.44 11.80
N LEU A 136 -15.39 -7.24 12.49
CA LEU A 136 -14.09 -7.70 11.99
C LEU A 136 -14.22 -8.56 10.74
N VAL A 137 -15.16 -9.49 10.70
CA VAL A 137 -15.41 -10.35 9.53
C VAL A 137 -15.92 -9.55 8.35
N VAL A 138 -16.85 -8.63 8.56
CA VAL A 138 -17.39 -7.76 7.52
C VAL A 138 -16.31 -6.81 7.02
N PHE A 139 -15.53 -6.21 7.91
CA PHE A 139 -14.42 -5.33 7.55
C PHE A 139 -13.37 -6.06 6.73
N ALA A 140 -12.93 -7.23 7.16
CA ALA A 140 -11.96 -8.04 6.44
C ALA A 140 -12.48 -8.48 5.06
N GLY A 141 -13.73 -8.95 4.98
CA GLY A 141 -14.36 -9.35 3.73
C GLY A 141 -14.48 -8.21 2.73
N LEU A 142 -14.97 -7.04 3.18
CA LEU A 142 -15.04 -5.84 2.34
C LEU A 142 -13.66 -5.35 1.90
N THR A 143 -12.68 -5.37 2.79
CA THR A 143 -11.30 -4.99 2.45
C THR A 143 -10.74 -5.89 1.35
N ILE A 144 -10.92 -7.21 1.47
CA ILE A 144 -10.50 -8.16 0.45
C ILE A 144 -11.23 -7.90 -0.87
N PHE A 145 -12.55 -7.71 -0.82
CA PHE A 145 -13.34 -7.38 -2.01
C PHE A 145 -12.83 -6.11 -2.70
N PHE A 146 -12.63 -5.03 -1.96
CA PHE A 146 -12.12 -3.77 -2.52
C PHE A 146 -10.68 -3.89 -3.04
N CYS A 147 -9.83 -4.72 -2.43
CA CYS A 147 -8.49 -4.99 -2.96
C CYS A 147 -8.56 -5.61 -4.36
N PHE A 148 -9.40 -6.61 -4.56
CA PHE A 148 -9.60 -7.22 -5.88
C PHE A 148 -10.23 -6.24 -6.87
N PHE A 149 -11.28 -5.56 -6.45
CA PHE A 149 -11.98 -4.58 -7.28
C PHE A 149 -11.04 -3.47 -7.76
N TYR A 150 -10.29 -2.87 -6.85
CA TYR A 150 -9.37 -1.79 -7.17
C TYR A 150 -8.22 -2.26 -8.07
N THR A 151 -7.66 -3.43 -7.80
CA THR A 151 -6.61 -4.01 -8.64
C THR A 151 -7.12 -4.27 -10.05
N ALA A 152 -8.32 -4.82 -10.21
CA ALA A 152 -8.93 -5.09 -11.51
C ALA A 152 -9.21 -3.82 -12.32
N VAL A 153 -9.62 -2.73 -11.65
CA VAL A 153 -9.90 -1.45 -12.32
C VAL A 153 -8.62 -0.70 -12.69
N THR A 154 -7.60 -0.73 -11.81
CA THR A 154 -6.39 0.07 -11.98
C THR A 154 -5.38 -0.57 -12.91
N ILE A 155 -5.31 -1.89 -12.93
CA ILE A 155 -4.31 -2.64 -13.69
C ILE A 155 -5.01 -3.43 -14.79
N GLN A 156 -4.70 -3.06 -16.02
CA GLN A 156 -5.21 -3.77 -17.20
C GLN A 156 -4.09 -4.64 -17.78
N PRO A 157 -4.16 -5.98 -17.63
CA PRO A 157 -3.12 -6.88 -18.11
C PRO A 157 -2.95 -6.83 -19.63
N VAL A 158 -4.01 -6.50 -20.35
CA VAL A 158 -4.01 -6.37 -21.82
C VAL A 158 -3.12 -5.21 -22.26
N ASP A 159 -3.29 -4.03 -21.64
CA ASP A 159 -2.50 -2.84 -21.94
C ASP A 159 -1.01 -3.05 -21.60
N MET A 160 -0.74 -3.75 -20.49
CA MET A 160 0.63 -4.11 -20.12
C MET A 160 1.28 -5.03 -21.17
N ALA A 161 0.55 -6.05 -21.65
CA ALA A 161 1.05 -6.96 -22.68
C ALA A 161 1.27 -6.24 -24.03
N GLU A 162 0.39 -5.30 -24.37
CA GLU A 162 0.51 -4.51 -25.58
C GLU A 162 1.70 -3.54 -25.51
N ASN A 163 1.92 -2.89 -24.37
CA ASN A 163 3.08 -2.04 -24.14
C ASN A 163 4.40 -2.80 -24.23
N LEU A 164 4.45 -4.02 -23.64
CA LEU A 164 5.60 -4.92 -23.80
C LEU A 164 5.86 -5.25 -25.27
N LYS A 165 4.79 -5.57 -26.04
CA LYS A 165 4.89 -5.85 -27.48
C LYS A 165 5.39 -4.64 -28.25
N LYS A 166 4.90 -3.43 -27.97
CA LYS A 166 5.36 -2.16 -28.61
C LYS A 166 6.83 -1.88 -28.34
N GLN A 167 7.33 -2.27 -27.18
CA GLN A 167 8.74 -2.13 -26.79
C GLN A 167 9.63 -3.28 -27.30
N ASN A 168 9.11 -4.22 -28.10
CA ASN A 168 9.79 -5.45 -28.51
C ASN A 168 10.34 -6.27 -27.33
N ALA A 169 9.65 -6.20 -26.19
CA ALA A 169 9.96 -6.95 -25.00
C ALA A 169 9.02 -8.17 -24.90
N PHE A 170 9.54 -9.28 -24.45
CA PHE A 170 8.74 -10.51 -24.27
C PHE A 170 9.15 -11.21 -22.98
N ILE A 171 8.19 -11.95 -22.42
CA ILE A 171 8.43 -12.83 -21.27
C ILE A 171 8.97 -14.14 -21.81
N PRO A 172 10.11 -14.64 -21.30
CA PRO A 172 10.63 -15.96 -21.72
C PRO A 172 9.57 -17.04 -21.59
N GLN A 173 9.48 -17.93 -22.59
CA GLN A 173 8.53 -19.05 -22.66
C GLN A 173 7.04 -18.67 -22.84
N VAL A 174 6.69 -17.40 -22.97
CA VAL A 174 5.31 -16.95 -23.19
C VAL A 174 5.22 -16.24 -24.54
N ARG A 175 4.23 -16.59 -25.37
CA ARG A 175 4.01 -15.94 -26.68
C ARG A 175 3.57 -14.49 -26.46
N PRO A 176 4.15 -13.50 -27.20
CA PRO A 176 3.70 -12.11 -27.14
C PRO A 176 2.22 -11.96 -27.55
N GLY A 177 1.48 -11.10 -26.87
CA GLY A 177 0.08 -10.82 -27.11
C GLY A 177 -0.85 -11.40 -26.03
N LYS A 178 -1.96 -12.05 -26.43
CA LYS A 178 -2.98 -12.55 -25.49
C LYS A 178 -2.42 -13.49 -24.43
N ALA A 179 -1.53 -14.41 -24.80
CA ALA A 179 -0.91 -15.33 -23.85
C ALA A 179 -0.08 -14.61 -22.77
N THR A 180 0.55 -13.49 -23.12
CA THR A 180 1.25 -12.64 -22.16
C THR A 180 0.28 -11.94 -21.21
N ALA A 181 -0.85 -11.43 -21.71
CA ALA A 181 -1.90 -10.84 -20.88
C ALA A 181 -2.47 -11.87 -19.89
N ASP A 182 -2.82 -13.08 -20.36
CA ASP A 182 -3.35 -14.17 -19.52
C ASP A 182 -2.33 -14.62 -18.45
N TYR A 183 -1.04 -14.60 -18.77
CA TYR A 183 0.03 -14.90 -17.81
C TYR A 183 0.14 -13.81 -16.74
N ILE A 184 0.15 -12.54 -17.13
CA ILE A 184 0.21 -11.40 -16.21
C ILE A 184 -1.03 -11.39 -15.30
N ASP A 185 -2.23 -11.60 -15.85
CA ASP A 185 -3.48 -11.67 -15.10
C ASP A 185 -3.45 -12.75 -14.02
N ARG A 186 -3.00 -13.96 -14.38
CA ARG A 186 -2.85 -15.06 -13.42
C ARG A 186 -1.85 -14.74 -12.31
N VAL A 187 -0.75 -14.08 -12.63
CA VAL A 187 0.24 -13.66 -11.63
C VAL A 187 -0.33 -12.57 -10.73
N LEU A 188 -1.02 -11.57 -11.31
CA LEU A 188 -1.68 -10.49 -10.57
C LEU A 188 -2.71 -11.03 -9.59
N THR A 189 -3.60 -11.92 -10.04
CA THR A 189 -4.62 -12.53 -9.19
C THR A 189 -3.99 -13.24 -7.98
N ARG A 190 -2.93 -14.02 -8.19
CA ARG A 190 -2.24 -14.72 -7.09
C ARG A 190 -1.56 -13.77 -6.11
N ILE A 191 -0.95 -12.70 -6.61
CA ILE A 191 -0.32 -11.68 -5.77
C ILE A 191 -1.38 -10.91 -4.98
N THR A 192 -2.50 -10.56 -5.63
CA THR A 192 -3.61 -9.84 -5.00
C THR A 192 -4.25 -10.64 -3.87
N VAL A 193 -4.38 -11.98 -3.98
CA VAL A 193 -4.83 -12.82 -2.85
C VAL A 193 -3.94 -12.63 -1.63
N GLY A 194 -2.62 -12.74 -1.80
CA GLY A 194 -1.66 -12.55 -0.71
C GLY A 194 -1.66 -11.13 -0.15
N GLY A 195 -1.71 -10.13 -1.05
CA GLY A 195 -1.80 -8.72 -0.68
C GLY A 195 -3.08 -8.37 0.07
N ALA A 196 -4.24 -8.86 -0.39
CA ALA A 196 -5.53 -8.62 0.25
C ALA A 196 -5.61 -9.27 1.66
N ALA A 197 -5.12 -10.50 1.79
CA ALA A 197 -5.04 -11.18 3.09
C ALA A 197 -4.14 -10.42 4.08
N TYR A 198 -2.98 -9.96 3.60
CA TYR A 198 -2.09 -9.12 4.39
C TYR A 198 -2.77 -7.81 4.84
N VAL A 199 -3.37 -7.07 3.91
CA VAL A 199 -4.06 -5.80 4.21
C VAL A 199 -5.18 -6.02 5.23
N ALA A 200 -6.02 -7.03 5.03
CA ALA A 200 -7.07 -7.39 5.96
C ALA A 200 -6.51 -7.71 7.36
N ALA A 201 -5.46 -8.52 7.45
CA ALA A 201 -4.83 -8.87 8.74
C ALA A 201 -4.27 -7.65 9.46
N VAL A 202 -3.50 -6.81 8.75
CA VAL A 202 -2.89 -5.60 9.33
C VAL A 202 -3.93 -4.60 9.82
N CYS A 203 -5.05 -4.45 9.11
CA CYS A 203 -6.12 -3.56 9.54
C CYS A 203 -6.96 -4.13 10.70
N THR A 204 -7.06 -5.46 10.80
CA THR A 204 -7.88 -6.14 11.81
C THR A 204 -7.17 -6.26 13.17
N VAL A 205 -5.86 -6.53 13.18
CA VAL A 205 -5.09 -6.74 14.42
C VAL A 205 -5.19 -5.57 15.40
N PRO A 206 -4.98 -4.30 15.03
CA PRO A 206 -5.13 -3.18 15.96
C PRO A 206 -6.56 -3.00 16.49
N THR A 207 -7.57 -3.33 15.68
CA THR A 207 -8.98 -3.26 16.12
C THR A 207 -9.28 -4.30 17.18
N LEU A 208 -8.71 -5.50 17.06
CA LEU A 208 -8.77 -6.53 18.11
C LEU A 208 -8.12 -6.06 19.41
N LEU A 209 -6.98 -5.40 19.32
CA LEU A 209 -6.29 -4.86 20.49
C LEU A 209 -7.10 -3.76 21.20
N GLN A 210 -7.77 -2.90 20.43
CA GLN A 210 -8.66 -1.89 21.00
C GLN A 210 -9.82 -2.52 21.80
N SER A 211 -10.39 -3.61 21.30
CA SER A 211 -11.51 -4.28 21.97
C SER A 211 -11.10 -4.99 23.27
N GLU A 212 -9.88 -5.52 23.35
CA GLU A 212 -9.36 -6.25 24.51
C GLU A 212 -8.77 -5.32 25.58
N PHE A 213 -7.97 -4.31 25.17
CA PHE A 213 -7.23 -3.46 26.10
C PHE A 213 -7.91 -2.11 26.38
N GLN A 214 -9.04 -1.81 25.72
CA GLN A 214 -9.79 -0.55 25.87
C GLN A 214 -8.91 0.72 25.78
N VAL A 215 -7.76 0.61 25.12
CA VAL A 215 -6.84 1.72 24.93
C VAL A 215 -7.42 2.64 23.87
N PRO A 216 -7.41 3.96 24.07
CA PRO A 216 -7.78 4.91 23.03
C PRO A 216 -6.71 4.94 21.94
N PHE A 217 -6.59 3.85 21.19
CA PHE A 217 -5.72 3.76 20.06
C PHE A 217 -6.34 4.57 18.91
N TYR A 218 -5.92 5.81 18.76
CA TYR A 218 -6.16 6.61 17.57
C TYR A 218 -5.49 6.00 16.32
N PHE A 219 -4.64 5.01 16.52
CA PHE A 219 -4.01 4.21 15.49
C PHE A 219 -4.81 2.94 15.18
N GLY A 220 -6.00 3.09 14.60
CA GLY A 220 -6.61 1.96 13.90
C GLY A 220 -5.64 1.41 12.85
N GLY A 221 -5.72 0.12 12.54
CA GLY A 221 -4.82 -0.52 11.57
C GLY A 221 -4.75 0.19 10.21
N THR A 222 -5.86 0.82 9.81
CA THR A 222 -5.93 1.67 8.61
C THR A 222 -5.02 2.90 8.72
N SER A 223 -5.00 3.58 9.87
CA SER A 223 -4.18 4.78 10.09
C SER A 223 -2.69 4.45 10.07
N LEU A 224 -2.26 3.37 10.71
CA LEU A 224 -0.87 2.90 10.66
C LEU A 224 -0.46 2.55 9.23
N MET A 225 -1.32 1.85 8.49
CA MET A 225 -1.04 1.49 7.11
C MET A 225 -0.92 2.71 6.21
N ILE A 226 -1.78 3.73 6.40
CA ILE A 226 -1.73 4.99 5.64
C ILE A 226 -0.44 5.75 5.96
N VAL A 227 -0.11 5.91 7.26
CA VAL A 227 1.09 6.64 7.67
C VAL A 227 2.35 6.00 7.09
N VAL A 228 2.50 4.69 7.26
CA VAL A 228 3.68 3.97 6.77
C VAL A 228 3.72 3.93 5.25
N GLY A 229 2.59 3.64 4.60
CA GLY A 229 2.50 3.57 3.13
C GLY A 229 2.83 4.90 2.46
N VAL A 230 2.23 6.01 2.94
CA VAL A 230 2.51 7.35 2.41
C VAL A 230 3.94 7.79 2.68
N ALA A 231 4.47 7.50 3.88
CA ALA A 231 5.87 7.81 4.20
C ALA A 231 6.84 7.07 3.27
N LEU A 232 6.60 5.77 3.01
CA LEU A 232 7.42 4.97 2.09
C LEU A 232 7.31 5.46 0.64
N ASP A 233 6.11 5.74 0.16
CA ASP A 233 5.91 6.25 -1.21
C ASP A 233 6.58 7.63 -1.38
N THR A 234 6.47 8.51 -0.39
CA THR A 234 7.12 9.82 -0.42
C THR A 234 8.64 9.68 -0.40
N ALA A 235 9.19 8.81 0.46
CA ALA A 235 10.62 8.55 0.53
C ALA A 235 11.17 8.01 -0.81
N GLN A 236 10.48 7.06 -1.44
CA GLN A 236 10.86 6.53 -2.75
C GLN A 236 10.83 7.59 -3.86
N GLN A 237 9.85 8.49 -3.83
CA GLN A 237 9.77 9.59 -4.80
C GLN A 237 10.90 10.60 -4.59
N VAL A 238 11.21 10.97 -3.34
CA VAL A 238 12.34 11.84 -3.02
C VAL A 238 13.65 11.21 -3.49
N GLU A 239 13.86 9.92 -3.21
CA GLU A 239 15.05 9.19 -3.65
C GLU A 239 15.19 9.20 -5.18
N SER A 240 14.10 8.92 -5.90
CA SER A 240 14.11 8.94 -7.38
C SER A 240 14.44 10.34 -7.95
N HIS A 241 13.92 11.40 -7.33
CA HIS A 241 14.23 12.77 -7.73
C HIS A 241 15.68 13.17 -7.42
N LEU A 242 16.24 12.72 -6.30
CA LEU A 242 17.64 12.98 -5.96
C LEU A 242 18.59 12.30 -6.93
N ILE A 243 18.33 11.06 -7.31
CA ILE A 243 19.11 10.31 -8.28
C ILE A 243 19.08 11.04 -9.64
N THR A 244 17.91 11.46 -10.12
CA THR A 244 17.76 12.17 -11.38
C THR A 244 18.57 13.47 -11.41
N ARG A 245 18.51 14.28 -10.37
CA ARG A 245 19.29 15.53 -10.26
C ARG A 245 20.80 15.30 -10.21
N HIS A 246 21.24 14.21 -9.58
CA HIS A 246 22.67 13.90 -9.54
C HIS A 246 23.24 13.58 -10.93
N TYR A 247 22.46 12.94 -11.80
CA TYR A 247 22.84 12.68 -13.19
C TYR A 247 22.81 13.95 -14.06
N GLU A 248 21.87 14.87 -13.85
CA GLU A 248 21.84 16.15 -14.55
C GLU A 248 23.07 17.01 -14.25
N GLY A 249 23.61 16.95 -13.03
CA GLY A 249 24.86 17.62 -12.64
C GLY A 249 26.10 17.10 -13.39
N LEU A 250 26.08 15.84 -13.86
CA LEU A 250 27.18 15.23 -14.62
C LEU A 250 27.07 15.49 -16.13
N THR A 251 25.87 15.72 -16.66
CA THR A 251 25.59 15.93 -18.08
C THR A 251 25.25 17.38 -18.44
N GLY A 252 25.12 18.27 -17.46
CA GLY A 252 24.81 19.69 -17.63
C GLY A 252 25.94 20.48 -18.35
N PRO A 253 25.67 21.72 -18.82
CA PRO A 253 26.62 22.51 -19.56
C PRO A 253 27.91 22.88 -18.79
N THR A 254 27.94 22.65 -17.48
CA THR A 254 29.11 22.81 -16.61
C THR A 254 29.85 21.50 -16.30
N GLY A 255 29.37 20.34 -16.81
CA GLY A 255 30.06 19.06 -16.63
C GLY A 255 31.40 18.99 -17.40
N PRO A 256 32.40 18.23 -16.90
CA PRO A 256 33.70 18.10 -17.61
C PRO A 256 33.44 17.50 -18.99
N ARG A 257 33.74 18.31 -20.03
CA ARG A 257 33.69 17.86 -21.43
C ARG A 257 34.69 16.73 -21.59
N ILE A 258 34.22 15.49 -21.70
CA ILE A 258 35.06 14.36 -22.14
C ILE A 258 35.47 14.67 -23.60
N ARG A 259 36.69 15.19 -23.79
CA ARG A 259 37.28 15.34 -25.10
C ARG A 259 37.43 13.94 -25.69
N ALA A 260 36.56 13.61 -26.64
CA ALA A 260 36.76 12.42 -27.48
C ALA A 260 38.09 12.59 -28.21
N ARG A 261 39.08 11.78 -27.83
CA ARG A 261 40.39 11.69 -28.50
C ARG A 261 40.12 11.07 -29.87
N ARG A 262 40.09 11.92 -30.91
CA ARG A 262 40.16 11.47 -32.28
C ARG A 262 41.57 10.90 -32.52
N SER A 263 41.67 9.64 -32.78
CA SER A 263 42.81 8.98 -33.46
C SER A 263 42.25 8.22 -34.63
#